data_6be48a44f0bcab38ac2a286dcb1b424d
#
_entry.id   6be48a44f0bcab38ac2a286dcb1b424d
#
_cell.length_a   1.000
_cell.length_b   1.000
_cell.length_c   1.000
_cell.angle_alpha   90.00
_cell.angle_beta   90.00
_cell.angle_gamma   90.00
#
_symmetry.space_group_name_H-M   'P 1'
#
loop_
_entity.id
_entity.type
_entity.pdbx_description
1 polymer ?
#
loop_
_entity_poly.entity_id
_entity_poly.type
_entity_poly.pdbx_seq_one_letter_code
_entity_poly.pdbx_strand_id
1 'polypeptide(L)'
;MSTRAEELARRVERGAAELIAAVEGLSDAEWSTLCPDEQRSVGVLVHHVGAAYPDEAEIITALASEGVMPGLTWDVVNQGNREEASSHTEVDQAAAIALVRENVATAATVVRGLTDEQLDRVAPTELHWGAPLTVQFFVEHHPIAHPYMHLESIRAALGSGK
;
A
#
# COMPACT_ATOMS: atom_id res chain seq x y z
N MET A 1 20.80 -0.35 13.39
CA MET A 1 19.48 -0.62 12.81
C MET A 1 18.49 -0.81 13.96
N SER A 2 17.35 -0.19 13.90
CA SER A 2 16.28 -0.34 14.88
C SER A 2 15.61 -1.71 14.75
N THR A 3 15.45 -2.44 15.86
CA THR A 3 14.71 -3.71 15.87
C THR A 3 13.22 -3.47 15.52
N ARG A 4 12.69 -2.32 15.93
CA ARG A 4 11.31 -1.90 15.64
C ARG A 4 11.11 -1.63 14.15
N ALA A 5 12.05 -0.92 13.50
CA ALA A 5 12.03 -0.68 12.05
C ALA A 5 12.11 -1.98 11.24
N GLU A 6 12.97 -2.91 11.67
CA GLU A 6 13.07 -4.24 11.04
C GLU A 6 11.75 -5.02 11.15
N GLU A 7 11.10 -5.00 12.32
CA GLU A 7 9.81 -5.69 12.48
C GLU A 7 8.69 -5.03 11.66
N LEU A 8 8.66 -3.70 11.56
CA LEU A 8 7.72 -2.99 10.69
C LEU A 8 7.96 -3.33 9.22
N ALA A 9 9.22 -3.35 8.76
CA ALA A 9 9.56 -3.73 7.40
C ALA A 9 9.11 -5.17 7.06
N ARG A 10 9.30 -6.11 7.98
CA ARG A 10 8.79 -7.49 7.81
C ARG A 10 7.26 -7.54 7.72
N ARG A 11 6.56 -6.68 8.43
CA ARG A 11 5.09 -6.58 8.35
C ARG A 11 4.64 -6.03 6.99
N VAL A 12 5.36 -5.05 6.42
CA VAL A 12 5.14 -4.56 5.04
C VAL A 12 5.31 -5.71 4.04
N GLU A 13 6.44 -6.43 4.11
CA GLU A 13 6.72 -7.58 3.23
C GLU A 13 5.67 -8.69 3.37
N ARG A 14 5.22 -8.95 4.59
CA ARG A 14 4.18 -9.96 4.86
C ARG A 14 2.85 -9.62 4.22
N GLY A 15 2.40 -8.35 4.32
CA GLY A 15 1.13 -7.92 3.71
C GLY A 15 1.13 -8.15 2.19
N ALA A 16 2.23 -7.77 1.52
CA ALA A 16 2.39 -8.03 0.09
C ALA A 16 2.43 -9.54 -0.23
N ALA A 17 3.13 -10.33 0.58
CA ALA A 17 3.22 -11.78 0.37
C ALA A 17 1.84 -12.45 0.53
N GLU A 18 1.02 -12.04 1.49
CA GLU A 18 -0.33 -12.55 1.67
C GLU A 18 -1.26 -12.17 0.51
N LEU A 19 -1.14 -10.92 -0.01
CA LEU A 19 -1.86 -10.51 -1.21
C LEU A 19 -1.47 -11.39 -2.41
N ILE A 20 -0.17 -11.54 -2.68
CA ILE A 20 0.34 -12.35 -3.78
C ILE A 20 -0.14 -13.81 -3.66
N ALA A 21 -0.01 -14.42 -2.48
CA ALA A 21 -0.44 -15.80 -2.25
C ALA A 21 -1.94 -16.01 -2.51
N ALA A 22 -2.75 -14.99 -2.27
CA ALA A 22 -4.18 -15.06 -2.52
C ALA A 22 -4.56 -14.96 -4.01
N VAL A 23 -3.69 -14.35 -4.83
CA VAL A 23 -4.04 -14.04 -6.23
C VAL A 23 -3.23 -14.77 -7.28
N GLU A 24 -2.06 -15.35 -6.96
CA GLU A 24 -1.14 -15.96 -7.93
C GLU A 24 -1.71 -17.21 -8.63
N GLY A 25 -2.74 -17.82 -8.06
CA GLY A 25 -3.40 -19.01 -8.64
C GLY A 25 -4.76 -18.73 -9.26
N LEU A 26 -5.18 -17.48 -9.38
CA LEU A 26 -6.47 -17.12 -9.95
C LEU A 26 -6.52 -17.38 -11.46
N SER A 27 -7.67 -17.82 -11.94
CA SER A 27 -7.97 -17.87 -13.37
C SER A 27 -8.20 -16.47 -13.94
N ASP A 28 -8.12 -16.32 -15.27
CA ASP A 28 -8.38 -15.05 -15.96
C ASP A 28 -9.76 -14.47 -15.62
N ALA A 29 -10.77 -15.35 -15.44
CA ALA A 29 -12.12 -14.94 -15.06
C ALA A 29 -12.15 -14.36 -13.63
N GLU A 30 -11.48 -15.00 -12.68
CA GLU A 30 -11.37 -14.51 -11.31
C GLU A 30 -10.54 -13.23 -11.24
N TRP A 31 -9.45 -13.15 -12.01
CA TRP A 31 -8.59 -11.97 -12.11
C TRP A 31 -9.35 -10.73 -12.62
N SER A 32 -10.29 -10.96 -13.55
CA SER A 32 -11.15 -9.92 -14.13
C SER A 32 -12.42 -9.65 -13.30
N THR A 33 -12.64 -10.34 -12.18
CA THR A 33 -13.83 -10.15 -11.34
C THR A 33 -13.83 -8.74 -10.76
N LEU A 34 -14.97 -8.04 -10.89
CA LEU A 34 -15.17 -6.72 -10.31
C LEU A 34 -15.35 -6.83 -8.79
N CYS A 35 -14.59 -6.03 -8.05
CA CYS A 35 -14.78 -5.81 -6.62
C CYS A 35 -15.81 -4.67 -6.46
N PRO A 36 -17.05 -4.95 -6.01
CA PRO A 36 -18.14 -3.98 -6.07
C PRO A 36 -17.89 -2.71 -5.24
N ASP A 37 -17.26 -2.87 -4.08
CA ASP A 37 -16.98 -1.76 -3.16
C ASP A 37 -15.92 -0.79 -3.71
N GLU A 38 -14.99 -1.33 -4.52
CA GLU A 38 -13.89 -0.57 -5.11
C GLU A 38 -14.18 -0.09 -6.53
N GLN A 39 -15.17 -0.69 -7.20
CA GLN A 39 -15.48 -0.46 -8.62
C GLN A 39 -14.29 -0.74 -9.55
N ARG A 40 -13.43 -1.67 -9.18
CA ARG A 40 -12.21 -2.09 -9.88
C ARG A 40 -12.15 -3.61 -9.94
N SER A 41 -11.49 -4.16 -10.98
CA SER A 41 -11.23 -5.61 -11.03
C SER A 41 -10.13 -6.00 -10.02
N VAL A 42 -10.09 -7.29 -9.68
CA VAL A 42 -9.02 -7.86 -8.85
C VAL A 42 -7.64 -7.45 -9.38
N GLY A 43 -7.41 -7.59 -10.69
CA GLY A 43 -6.14 -7.25 -11.31
C GLY A 43 -5.76 -5.78 -11.13
N VAL A 44 -6.72 -4.88 -11.29
CA VAL A 44 -6.50 -3.43 -11.10
C VAL A 44 -6.17 -3.12 -9.64
N LEU A 45 -6.82 -3.78 -8.67
CA LEU A 45 -6.50 -3.60 -7.26
C LEU A 45 -5.10 -4.10 -6.90
N VAL A 46 -4.68 -5.26 -7.42
CA VAL A 46 -3.33 -5.78 -7.21
C VAL A 46 -2.28 -4.84 -7.80
N HIS A 47 -2.51 -4.34 -9.01
CA HIS A 47 -1.63 -3.36 -9.64
C HIS A 47 -1.55 -2.07 -8.80
N HIS A 48 -2.70 -1.56 -8.35
CA HIS A 48 -2.78 -0.37 -7.51
C HIS A 48 -1.95 -0.52 -6.22
N VAL A 49 -2.06 -1.63 -5.51
CA VAL A 49 -1.23 -1.88 -4.31
C VAL A 49 0.25 -1.87 -4.66
N GLY A 50 0.64 -2.50 -5.78
CA GLY A 50 2.02 -2.49 -6.24
C GLY A 50 2.52 -1.09 -6.61
N ALA A 51 1.70 -0.30 -7.28
CA ALA A 51 2.03 1.06 -7.70
C ALA A 51 2.11 2.06 -6.52
N ALA A 52 1.36 1.82 -5.44
CA ALA A 52 1.33 2.72 -4.29
C ALA A 52 2.60 2.68 -3.41
N TYR A 53 3.32 1.57 -3.36
CA TYR A 53 4.48 1.43 -2.46
C TYR A 53 5.58 2.49 -2.65
N PRO A 54 5.96 2.90 -3.88
CA PRO A 54 6.93 3.97 -4.07
C PRO A 54 6.47 5.31 -3.50
N ASP A 55 5.22 5.68 -3.72
CA ASP A 55 4.64 6.91 -3.20
C ASP A 55 4.57 6.89 -1.67
N GLU A 56 4.16 5.77 -1.09
CA GLU A 56 4.15 5.56 0.36
C GLU A 56 5.57 5.66 0.95
N ALA A 57 6.58 5.12 0.27
CA ALA A 57 7.98 5.22 0.68
C ALA A 57 8.50 6.67 0.61
N GLU A 58 8.11 7.43 -0.40
CA GLU A 58 8.43 8.87 -0.51
C GLU A 58 7.80 9.65 0.63
N ILE A 59 6.50 9.43 0.91
CA ILE A 59 5.78 10.08 2.01
C ILE A 59 6.47 9.75 3.35
N ILE A 60 6.77 8.49 3.61
CA ILE A 60 7.45 8.06 4.84
C ILE A 60 8.81 8.78 4.98
N THR A 61 9.57 8.87 3.89
CA THR A 61 10.87 9.55 3.88
C THR A 61 10.73 11.03 4.23
N ALA A 62 9.76 11.73 3.63
CA ALA A 62 9.48 13.13 3.91
C ALA A 62 9.04 13.34 5.37
N LEU A 63 8.09 12.54 5.85
CA LEU A 63 7.60 12.64 7.23
C LEU A 63 8.70 12.32 8.26
N ALA A 64 9.56 11.33 7.97
CA ALA A 64 10.66 10.95 8.86
C ALA A 64 11.78 11.99 8.91
N SER A 65 12.03 12.74 7.83
CA SER A 65 13.07 13.76 7.76
C SER A 65 12.57 15.14 8.15
N GLU A 66 11.44 15.58 7.58
CA GLU A 66 10.94 16.95 7.69
C GLU A 66 9.82 17.09 8.74
N GLY A 67 9.13 15.99 9.09
CA GLY A 67 7.96 16.00 9.97
C GLY A 67 6.68 16.50 9.30
N VAL A 68 6.76 16.90 8.03
CA VAL A 68 5.64 17.40 7.24
C VAL A 68 5.80 16.98 5.77
N MET A 69 4.68 16.91 5.06
CA MET A 69 4.65 16.80 3.60
C MET A 69 3.54 17.72 3.08
N PRO A 70 3.87 18.95 2.70
CA PRO A 70 2.89 19.91 2.22
C PRO A 70 2.16 19.40 0.96
N GLY A 71 0.86 19.64 0.90
CA GLY A 71 0.05 19.24 -0.26
C GLY A 71 -0.36 17.77 -0.28
N LEU A 72 -0.03 16.98 0.73
CA LEU A 72 -0.52 15.61 0.89
C LEU A 72 -1.96 15.62 1.40
N THR A 73 -2.91 15.71 0.47
CA THR A 73 -4.35 15.75 0.75
C THR A 73 -5.07 14.56 0.15
N TRP A 74 -6.27 14.24 0.66
CA TRP A 74 -7.10 13.20 0.05
C TRP A 74 -7.50 13.54 -1.39
N ASP A 75 -7.64 14.81 -1.75
CA ASP A 75 -7.95 15.20 -3.13
C ASP A 75 -6.81 14.82 -4.08
N VAL A 76 -5.55 15.07 -3.69
CA VAL A 76 -4.36 14.68 -4.47
C VAL A 76 -4.25 13.16 -4.57
N VAL A 77 -4.37 12.45 -3.45
CA VAL A 77 -4.32 10.98 -3.43
C VAL A 77 -5.44 10.37 -4.28
N ASN A 78 -6.67 10.84 -4.12
CA ASN A 78 -7.82 10.35 -4.87
C ASN A 78 -7.73 10.67 -6.37
N GLN A 79 -7.13 11.81 -6.74
CA GLN A 79 -6.88 12.13 -8.14
C GLN A 79 -5.86 11.16 -8.73
N GLY A 80 -4.72 10.93 -8.08
CA GLY A 80 -3.72 9.96 -8.51
C GLY A 80 -4.30 8.55 -8.66
N ASN A 81 -5.09 8.10 -7.68
CA ASN A 81 -5.76 6.81 -7.71
C ASN A 81 -6.75 6.66 -8.89
N ARG A 82 -7.47 7.74 -9.26
CA ARG A 82 -8.36 7.72 -10.43
C ARG A 82 -7.59 7.67 -11.75
N GLU A 83 -6.52 8.45 -11.86
CA GLU A 83 -5.64 8.46 -13.04
C GLU A 83 -4.97 7.11 -13.25
N GLU A 84 -4.45 6.53 -12.18
CA GLU A 84 -3.87 5.18 -12.18
C GLU A 84 -4.88 4.13 -12.64
N ALA A 85 -6.06 4.08 -12.03
CA ALA A 85 -7.11 3.12 -12.36
C ALA A 85 -7.63 3.28 -13.80
N SER A 86 -7.73 4.52 -14.31
CA SER A 86 -8.17 4.77 -15.69
C SER A 86 -7.13 4.37 -16.73
N SER A 87 -5.85 4.38 -16.35
CA SER A 87 -4.73 4.02 -17.22
C SER A 87 -4.47 2.51 -17.26
N HIS A 88 -4.99 1.75 -16.29
CA HIS A 88 -4.75 0.32 -16.10
C HIS A 88 -6.07 -0.45 -15.98
N THR A 89 -6.90 -0.40 -17.03
CA THR A 89 -8.21 -1.10 -17.07
C THR A 89 -8.08 -2.60 -17.32
N GLU A 90 -7.00 -3.02 -17.98
CA GLU A 90 -6.62 -4.41 -18.21
C GLU A 90 -5.19 -4.61 -17.74
N VAL A 91 -4.98 -5.52 -16.79
CA VAL A 91 -3.69 -5.73 -16.13
C VAL A 91 -3.28 -7.18 -16.27
N ASP A 92 -2.09 -7.41 -16.82
CA ASP A 92 -1.46 -8.74 -16.84
C ASP A 92 -1.12 -9.21 -15.43
N GLN A 93 -1.55 -10.43 -15.08
CA GLN A 93 -1.40 -10.98 -13.73
C GLN A 93 0.07 -11.12 -13.31
N ALA A 94 0.91 -11.64 -14.20
CA ALA A 94 2.33 -11.85 -13.88
C ALA A 94 3.06 -10.51 -13.71
N ALA A 95 2.72 -9.53 -14.54
CA ALA A 95 3.29 -8.18 -14.45
C ALA A 95 2.87 -7.46 -13.16
N ALA A 96 1.59 -7.54 -12.77
CA ALA A 96 1.10 -6.94 -11.53
C ALA A 96 1.76 -7.57 -10.28
N ILE A 97 1.86 -8.89 -10.24
CA ILE A 97 2.53 -9.61 -9.14
C ILE A 97 4.03 -9.23 -9.09
N ALA A 98 4.69 -9.12 -10.24
CA ALA A 98 6.08 -8.68 -10.29
C ALA A 98 6.25 -7.25 -9.76
N LEU A 99 5.34 -6.34 -10.13
CA LEU A 99 5.31 -4.96 -9.63
C LEU A 99 5.18 -4.90 -8.09
N VAL A 100 4.26 -5.69 -7.52
CA VAL A 100 4.11 -5.77 -6.05
C VAL A 100 5.42 -6.25 -5.41
N ARG A 101 6.05 -7.32 -5.94
CA ARG A 101 7.30 -7.86 -5.40
C ARG A 101 8.46 -6.86 -5.45
N GLU A 102 8.60 -6.14 -6.55
CA GLU A 102 9.66 -5.15 -6.73
C GLU A 102 9.48 -3.95 -5.79
N ASN A 103 8.28 -3.38 -5.79
CA ASN A 103 8.01 -2.13 -5.11
C ASN A 103 7.89 -2.30 -3.58
N VAL A 104 7.37 -3.44 -3.09
CA VAL A 104 7.38 -3.73 -1.65
C VAL A 104 8.79 -3.81 -1.09
N ALA A 105 9.75 -4.35 -1.86
CA ALA A 105 11.15 -4.41 -1.42
C ALA A 105 11.74 -3.00 -1.23
N THR A 106 11.38 -2.06 -2.08
CA THR A 106 11.76 -0.65 -1.96
C THR A 106 11.16 -0.02 -0.71
N ALA A 107 9.85 -0.15 -0.51
CA ALA A 107 9.17 0.38 0.67
C ALA A 107 9.69 -0.23 1.98
N ALA A 108 9.88 -1.54 2.02
CA ALA A 108 10.45 -2.23 3.17
C ALA A 108 11.89 -1.78 3.48
N THR A 109 12.67 -1.47 2.44
CA THR A 109 14.05 -0.93 2.61
C THR A 109 14.02 0.45 3.26
N VAL A 110 13.12 1.33 2.84
CA VAL A 110 12.94 2.66 3.45
C VAL A 110 12.54 2.51 4.92
N VAL A 111 11.52 1.70 5.21
CA VAL A 111 11.06 1.46 6.59
C VAL A 111 12.17 0.87 7.46
N ARG A 112 12.91 -0.10 6.96
CA ARG A 112 14.04 -0.75 7.66
C ARG A 112 15.16 0.22 8.01
N GLY A 113 15.34 1.27 7.20
CA GLY A 113 16.33 2.32 7.41
C GLY A 113 15.99 3.34 8.51
N LEU A 114 14.75 3.38 9.00
CA LEU A 114 14.32 4.35 10.00
C LEU A 114 14.94 4.09 11.38
N THR A 115 15.22 5.16 12.09
CA THR A 115 15.59 5.11 13.52
C THR A 115 14.33 5.13 14.40
N ASP A 116 14.48 4.74 15.67
CA ASP A 116 13.38 4.83 16.63
C ASP A 116 12.91 6.27 16.83
N GLU A 117 13.83 7.23 16.80
CA GLU A 117 13.50 8.66 16.87
C GLU A 117 12.67 9.12 15.67
N GLN A 118 12.99 8.65 14.47
CA GLN A 118 12.23 8.94 13.27
C GLN A 118 10.83 8.29 13.32
N LEU A 119 10.74 7.06 13.81
CA LEU A 119 9.46 6.37 13.99
C LEU A 119 8.56 7.09 15.01
N ASP A 120 9.14 7.63 16.08
CA ASP A 120 8.42 8.37 17.13
C ASP A 120 8.12 9.83 16.75
N ARG A 121 8.71 10.34 15.66
CA ARG A 121 8.45 11.70 15.20
C ARG A 121 6.99 11.93 14.94
N VAL A 122 6.43 12.96 15.57
CA VAL A 122 5.06 13.42 15.28
C VAL A 122 5.06 14.15 13.94
N ALA A 123 4.27 13.69 13.02
CA ALA A 123 4.19 14.17 11.65
C ALA A 123 2.71 14.28 11.21
N PRO A 124 2.02 15.38 11.59
CA PRO A 124 0.63 15.56 11.21
C PRO A 124 0.47 15.71 9.70
N THR A 125 -0.52 15.03 9.15
CA THR A 125 -0.88 15.09 7.72
C THR A 125 -2.33 15.50 7.54
N GLU A 126 -2.67 16.10 6.42
CA GLU A 126 -4.06 16.40 6.07
C GLU A 126 -4.88 15.11 5.83
N LEU A 127 -4.24 13.99 5.48
CA LEU A 127 -4.89 12.69 5.39
C LEU A 127 -5.51 12.24 6.74
N HIS A 128 -4.99 12.73 7.84
CA HIS A 128 -5.47 12.43 9.19
C HIS A 128 -5.93 13.70 9.92
N TRP A 129 -6.46 14.68 9.17
CA TRP A 129 -7.04 15.93 9.70
C TRP A 129 -6.09 16.73 10.60
N GLY A 130 -4.78 16.64 10.36
CA GLY A 130 -3.77 17.30 11.19
C GLY A 130 -3.59 16.70 12.58
N ALA A 131 -4.11 15.49 12.83
CA ALA A 131 -3.91 14.81 14.10
C ALA A 131 -2.41 14.57 14.35
N PRO A 132 -1.91 14.72 15.60
CA PRO A 132 -0.50 14.56 15.93
C PRO A 132 -0.10 13.07 16.01
N LEU A 133 -0.15 12.38 14.87
CA LEU A 133 0.20 10.98 14.72
C LEU A 133 1.68 10.83 14.39
N THR A 134 2.25 9.69 14.71
CA THR A 134 3.68 9.42 14.47
C THR A 134 3.94 8.89 13.06
N VAL A 135 5.19 8.95 12.62
CA VAL A 135 5.65 8.28 11.38
C VAL A 135 5.37 6.78 11.46
N GLN A 136 5.57 6.15 12.61
CA GLN A 136 5.20 4.74 12.76
C GLN A 136 3.73 4.48 12.46
N PHE A 137 2.83 5.33 12.95
CA PHE A 137 1.41 5.20 12.63
C PHE A 137 1.17 5.24 11.12
N PHE A 138 1.85 6.15 10.40
CA PHE A 138 1.73 6.23 8.94
C PHE A 138 2.19 4.92 8.28
N VAL A 139 3.33 4.36 8.71
CA VAL A 139 3.82 3.05 8.22
C VAL A 139 2.79 1.94 8.47
N GLU A 140 2.17 1.92 9.65
CA GLU A 140 1.19 0.89 10.00
C GLU A 140 -0.13 1.05 9.26
N HIS A 141 -0.58 2.29 9.06
CA HIS A 141 -1.87 2.59 8.46
C HIS A 141 -1.84 2.52 6.92
N HIS A 142 -0.69 2.78 6.29
CA HIS A 142 -0.53 2.75 4.85
C HIS A 142 0.19 1.49 4.37
N PRO A 143 1.51 1.38 4.22
CA PRO A 143 2.11 0.24 3.55
C PRO A 143 1.86 -1.12 4.23
N ILE A 144 1.52 -1.15 5.53
CA ILE A 144 1.15 -2.40 6.19
C ILE A 144 -0.34 -2.71 5.99
N ALA A 145 -1.26 -1.77 6.29
CA ALA A 145 -2.69 -2.03 6.25
C ALA A 145 -3.28 -2.05 4.83
N HIS A 146 -2.70 -1.30 3.89
CA HIS A 146 -3.18 -1.12 2.53
C HIS A 146 -3.40 -2.44 1.77
N PRO A 147 -2.43 -3.37 1.68
CA PRO A 147 -2.66 -4.64 1.00
C PRO A 147 -3.77 -5.49 1.66
N TYR A 148 -3.92 -5.43 2.98
CA TYR A 148 -4.98 -6.17 3.69
C TYR A 148 -6.37 -5.62 3.39
N MET A 149 -6.50 -4.29 3.30
CA MET A 149 -7.77 -3.63 2.98
C MET A 149 -8.27 -4.07 1.60
N HIS A 150 -7.41 -4.06 0.58
CA HIS A 150 -7.78 -4.52 -0.76
C HIS A 150 -7.94 -6.05 -0.83
N LEU A 151 -7.17 -6.81 -0.08
CA LEU A 151 -7.33 -8.27 0.02
C LEU A 151 -8.70 -8.67 0.58
N GLU A 152 -9.25 -7.89 1.52
CA GLU A 152 -10.62 -8.09 2.03
C GLU A 152 -11.66 -7.90 0.91
N SER A 153 -11.57 -6.82 0.13
CA SER A 153 -12.43 -6.56 -1.03
C SER A 153 -12.33 -7.67 -2.09
N ILE A 154 -11.11 -8.12 -2.38
CA ILE A 154 -10.85 -9.23 -3.33
C ILE A 154 -11.49 -10.52 -2.83
N ARG A 155 -11.29 -10.89 -1.57
CA ARG A 155 -11.88 -12.10 -0.97
C ARG A 155 -13.41 -12.06 -0.99
N ALA A 156 -13.99 -10.91 -0.67
CA ALA A 156 -15.44 -10.72 -0.73
C ALA A 156 -15.97 -10.91 -2.16
N ALA A 157 -15.31 -10.33 -3.16
CA ALA A 157 -15.70 -10.46 -4.57
C ALA A 157 -15.60 -11.89 -5.10
N LEU A 158 -14.59 -12.65 -4.67
CA LEU A 158 -14.39 -14.04 -5.08
C LEU A 158 -15.20 -15.04 -4.26
N GLY A 159 -16.02 -14.59 -3.30
CA GLY A 159 -16.81 -15.46 -2.44
C GLY A 159 -15.99 -16.26 -1.41
N SER A 160 -14.74 -15.86 -1.18
CA SER A 160 -13.81 -16.52 -0.26
C SER A 160 -13.90 -15.96 1.17
N GLY A 161 -14.89 -15.12 1.45
CA GLY A 161 -15.15 -14.56 2.78
C GLY A 161 -15.98 -15.48 3.66
N LYS A 162 -15.42 -16.64 4.07
CA LYS A 162 -15.98 -17.47 5.16
C LYS A 162 -14.86 -18.07 5.99
#